data_68ddc4ab517a5a1b6995eaa38e64b8a7
#
_entry.id   68ddc4ab517a5a1b6995eaa38e64b8a7
#
_cell.length_a   1.000
_cell.length_b   1.000
_cell.length_c   1.000
_cell.angle_alpha   90.00
_cell.angle_beta   90.00
_cell.angle_gamma   90.00
#
_symmetry.space_group_name_H-M   'P 1'
#
loop_
_entity.id
_entity.type
_entity.pdbx_description
1 polymer ?
#
loop_
_entity_poly.entity_id
_entity_poly.type
_entity_poly.pdbx_seq_one_letter_code
_entity_poly.pdbx_strand_id
1 'polypeptide(L)'
;TDTLQTTVDPNIYALGDCASYTPPGEDRPVPPRAQAAHQMAEVVFANICRMQQNKPLKHFTYHDNGSLVSLSRFSTVGSLMGNLIGGSMAIEGRLARFIYTSLYRMHLIGIHGWVKATFLMAVGRVNRIVRPRLKLH
;
A
#
# COMPACT_ATOMS: atom_id res chain seq x y z
N THR A 1 14.00 -5.60 -13.38
CA THR A 1 15.11 -6.10 -12.56
C THR A 1 14.76 -6.03 -11.07
N ASP A 2 15.61 -6.57 -10.24
CA ASP A 2 15.49 -6.51 -8.76
C ASP A 2 15.72 -5.10 -8.17
N THR A 3 16.32 -4.20 -8.95
CA THR A 3 16.44 -2.79 -8.61
C THR A 3 15.25 -1.94 -9.08
N LEU A 4 14.22 -2.58 -9.67
CA LEU A 4 13.03 -2.00 -10.28
C LEU A 4 13.30 -1.15 -11.54
N GLN A 5 14.51 -1.24 -12.10
CA GLN A 5 14.82 -0.73 -13.43
C GLN A 5 14.22 -1.66 -14.48
N THR A 6 13.86 -1.12 -15.65
CA THR A 6 13.39 -1.96 -16.76
C THR A 6 14.53 -2.82 -17.32
N THR A 7 14.16 -3.90 -17.99
CA THR A 7 15.16 -4.79 -18.64
C THR A 7 15.69 -4.20 -19.94
N VAL A 8 15.06 -3.16 -20.46
CA VAL A 8 15.40 -2.53 -21.74
C VAL A 8 16.31 -1.31 -21.54
N ASP A 9 16.01 -0.49 -20.51
CA ASP A 9 16.76 0.74 -20.25
C ASP A 9 16.94 0.92 -18.72
N PRO A 10 18.19 0.99 -18.24
CA PRO A 10 18.48 1.18 -16.81
C PRO A 10 18.11 2.57 -16.27
N ASN A 11 17.78 3.53 -17.13
CA ASN A 11 17.30 4.84 -16.70
C ASN A 11 15.80 4.91 -16.50
N ILE A 12 15.06 3.85 -16.87
CA ILE A 12 13.61 3.75 -16.73
C ILE A 12 13.26 2.79 -15.60
N TYR A 13 12.40 3.22 -14.70
CA TYR A 13 11.87 2.43 -13.60
C TYR A 13 10.42 2.06 -13.85
N ALA A 14 10.03 0.85 -13.41
CA ALA A 14 8.64 0.40 -13.40
C ALA A 14 8.24 0.03 -11.97
N LEU A 15 7.07 0.52 -11.53
CA LEU A 15 6.58 0.28 -10.16
C LEU A 15 5.05 0.21 -10.14
N GLY A 16 4.48 -0.41 -9.10
CA GLY A 16 3.04 -0.60 -8.95
C GLY A 16 2.48 -1.64 -9.91
N ASP A 17 1.21 -1.49 -10.29
CA ASP A 17 0.46 -2.49 -11.05
C ASP A 17 0.98 -2.71 -12.48
N CYS A 18 1.73 -1.75 -13.02
CA CYS A 18 2.35 -1.87 -14.35
C CYS A 18 3.70 -2.62 -14.32
N ALA A 19 4.25 -2.88 -13.14
CA ALA A 19 5.52 -3.58 -12.99
C ALA A 19 5.30 -5.09 -12.88
N SER A 20 6.08 -5.87 -13.63
CA SER A 20 6.13 -7.32 -13.45
C SER A 20 7.51 -7.70 -12.91
N TYR A 21 7.57 -8.03 -11.62
CA TYR A 21 8.77 -8.46 -10.95
C TYR A 21 8.52 -9.73 -10.15
N THR A 22 9.29 -10.77 -10.44
CA THR A 22 9.27 -12.03 -9.68
C THR A 22 10.54 -12.09 -8.83
N PRO A 23 10.41 -12.13 -7.49
CA PRO A 23 11.56 -12.25 -6.61
C PRO A 23 12.34 -13.55 -6.85
N PRO A 24 13.64 -13.56 -6.63
CA PRO A 24 14.44 -14.78 -6.73
C PRO A 24 13.90 -15.89 -5.81
N GLY A 25 13.68 -17.09 -6.37
CA GLY A 25 13.14 -18.24 -5.64
C GLY A 25 11.62 -18.29 -5.53
N GLU A 26 10.90 -17.30 -6.08
CA GLU A 26 9.44 -17.31 -6.15
C GLU A 26 8.96 -17.70 -7.56
N ASP A 27 7.82 -18.40 -7.62
CA ASP A 27 7.20 -18.78 -8.91
C ASP A 27 6.22 -17.73 -9.44
N ARG A 28 5.89 -16.73 -8.62
CA ARG A 28 4.87 -15.74 -8.94
C ARG A 28 5.40 -14.32 -8.79
N PRO A 29 4.97 -13.40 -9.66
CA PRO A 29 5.32 -12.01 -9.52
C PRO A 29 4.68 -11.40 -8.26
N VAL A 30 5.28 -10.31 -7.78
CA VAL A 30 4.71 -9.49 -6.71
C VAL A 30 3.29 -9.07 -7.11
N PRO A 31 2.29 -9.28 -6.24
CA PRO A 31 0.90 -9.01 -6.58
C PRO A 31 0.63 -7.51 -6.76
N PRO A 32 -0.26 -7.12 -7.69
CA PRO A 32 -0.65 -5.73 -7.92
C PRO A 32 -1.51 -5.23 -6.75
N ARG A 33 -0.87 -4.60 -5.78
CA ARG A 33 -1.49 -4.08 -4.56
C ARG A 33 -0.88 -2.75 -4.16
N ALA A 34 -1.67 -1.89 -3.53
CA ALA A 34 -1.22 -0.59 -3.04
C ALA A 34 0.01 -0.68 -2.13
N GLN A 35 0.11 -1.70 -1.27
CA GLN A 35 1.29 -1.91 -0.43
C GLN A 35 2.54 -2.27 -1.24
N ALA A 36 2.41 -3.04 -2.32
CA ALA A 36 3.53 -3.36 -3.20
C ALA A 36 4.00 -2.09 -3.92
N ALA A 37 3.06 -1.32 -4.49
CA ALA A 37 3.35 -0.05 -5.15
C ALA A 37 4.06 0.94 -4.21
N HIS A 38 3.64 1.03 -2.96
CA HIS A 38 4.26 1.90 -1.96
C HIS A 38 5.71 1.48 -1.65
N GLN A 39 5.95 0.20 -1.39
CA GLN A 39 7.29 -0.33 -1.13
C GLN A 39 8.22 -0.19 -2.35
N MET A 40 7.68 -0.42 -3.56
CA MET A 40 8.42 -0.18 -4.80
C MET A 40 8.80 1.31 -4.95
N ALA A 41 7.88 2.23 -4.67
CA ALA A 41 8.13 3.65 -4.77
C ALA A 41 9.25 4.12 -3.84
N GLU A 42 9.32 3.59 -2.61
CA GLU A 42 10.39 3.90 -1.67
C GLU A 42 11.76 3.45 -2.19
N VAL A 43 11.84 2.25 -2.77
CA VAL A 43 13.09 1.72 -3.33
C VAL A 43 13.49 2.49 -4.58
N VAL A 44 12.55 2.79 -5.49
CA VAL A 44 12.81 3.60 -6.69
C VAL A 44 13.32 4.99 -6.33
N PHE A 45 12.66 5.67 -5.39
CA PHE A 45 13.12 6.97 -4.93
C PHE A 45 14.54 6.92 -4.34
N ALA A 46 14.79 5.93 -3.48
CA ALA A 46 16.12 5.74 -2.91
C ALA A 46 17.17 5.46 -4.01
N ASN A 47 16.82 4.66 -5.03
CA ASN A 47 17.73 4.31 -6.13
C ASN A 47 18.02 5.51 -7.04
N ILE A 48 17.05 6.35 -7.33
CA ILE A 48 17.27 7.61 -8.07
C ILE A 48 18.26 8.50 -7.31
N CYS A 49 18.08 8.68 -6.01
CA CYS A 49 19.02 9.46 -5.19
C CYS A 49 20.42 8.83 -5.14
N ARG A 50 20.51 7.49 -5.11
CA ARG A 50 21.77 6.76 -5.10
C ARG A 50 22.52 6.85 -6.43
N MET A 51 21.79 6.80 -7.55
CA MET A 51 22.38 7.01 -8.89
C MET A 51 23.06 8.39 -8.99
N GLN A 52 22.39 9.45 -8.52
CA GLN A 52 22.97 10.79 -8.51
C GLN A 52 24.24 10.90 -7.66
N GLN A 53 24.40 10.02 -6.68
CA GLN A 53 25.55 9.97 -5.78
C GLN A 53 26.58 8.91 -6.19
N ASN A 54 26.41 8.25 -7.32
CA ASN A 54 27.24 7.11 -7.78
C ASN A 54 27.36 5.99 -6.72
N LYS A 55 26.29 5.72 -5.97
CA LYS A 55 26.21 4.65 -4.96
C LYS A 55 25.55 3.40 -5.54
N PRO A 56 25.89 2.20 -5.04
CA PRO A 56 25.25 0.96 -5.47
C PRO A 56 23.74 1.02 -5.18
N LEU A 57 22.93 0.49 -6.11
CA LEU A 57 21.46 0.49 -5.98
C LEU A 57 21.01 -0.51 -4.91
N LYS A 58 19.84 -0.25 -4.35
CA LYS A 58 19.16 -1.16 -3.42
C LYS A 58 18.33 -2.18 -4.19
N HIS A 59 18.33 -3.41 -3.73
CA HIS A 59 17.45 -4.47 -4.21
C HIS A 59 16.07 -4.34 -3.54
N PHE A 60 15.03 -4.59 -4.31
CA PHE A 60 13.66 -4.60 -3.82
C PHE A 60 13.31 -5.96 -3.20
N THR A 61 12.80 -5.94 -2.01
CA THR A 61 12.24 -7.11 -1.32
C THR A 61 10.80 -6.79 -0.93
N TYR A 62 9.86 -7.61 -1.39
CA TYR A 62 8.44 -7.44 -1.07
C TYR A 62 8.11 -8.06 0.29
N HIS A 63 7.44 -7.29 1.13
CA HIS A 63 6.87 -7.75 2.40
C HIS A 63 5.34 -7.72 2.32
N ASP A 64 4.72 -8.90 2.33
CA ASP A 64 3.26 -8.99 2.34
C ASP A 64 2.73 -8.80 3.76
N ASN A 65 2.01 -7.70 3.98
CA ASN A 65 1.36 -7.38 5.25
C ASN A 65 -0.10 -7.89 5.31
N GLY A 66 -0.51 -8.69 4.32
CA GLY A 66 -1.85 -9.22 4.20
C GLY A 66 -2.75 -8.41 3.27
N SER A 67 -4.01 -8.80 3.19
CA SER A 67 -5.02 -8.12 2.38
C SER A 67 -6.32 -7.94 3.14
N LEU A 68 -6.91 -6.76 3.01
CA LEU A 68 -8.19 -6.42 3.62
C LEU A 68 -9.13 -5.91 2.53
N VAL A 69 -10.31 -6.51 2.43
CA VAL A 69 -11.36 -6.12 1.49
C VAL A 69 -12.56 -5.62 2.25
N SER A 70 -12.97 -4.38 2.00
CA SER A 70 -14.18 -3.81 2.57
C SER A 70 -15.38 -4.21 1.70
N LEU A 71 -16.26 -5.07 2.23
CA LEU A 71 -17.45 -5.55 1.51
C LEU A 71 -18.64 -4.60 1.68
N SER A 72 -18.68 -3.83 2.76
CA SER A 72 -19.74 -2.85 3.00
C SER A 72 -19.36 -1.87 4.12
N ARG A 73 -20.30 -0.95 4.48
CA ARG A 73 -20.14 -0.07 5.65
C ARG A 73 -19.96 -0.81 6.98
N PHE A 74 -20.36 -2.06 7.05
CA PHE A 74 -20.46 -2.81 8.31
C PHE A 74 -19.61 -4.08 8.33
N SER A 75 -19.12 -4.56 7.20
CA SER A 75 -18.29 -5.75 7.14
C SER A 75 -17.00 -5.52 6.34
N THR A 76 -15.92 -5.97 6.91
CA THR A 76 -14.60 -6.04 6.28
C THR A 76 -14.06 -7.43 6.56
N VAL A 77 -13.61 -8.10 5.54
CA VAL A 77 -12.99 -9.42 5.61
C VAL A 77 -11.59 -9.33 5.05
N GLY A 78 -10.66 -9.98 5.69
CA GLY A 78 -9.28 -9.98 5.20
C GLY A 78 -8.40 -10.96 5.94
N SER A 79 -7.21 -11.10 5.43
CA SER A 79 -6.13 -11.86 6.04
C SER A 79 -5.02 -10.92 6.43
N LEU A 80 -4.63 -10.94 7.69
CA LEU A 80 -3.43 -10.27 8.16
C LEU A 80 -2.29 -11.28 8.08
N MET A 81 -1.38 -11.05 7.15
CA MET A 81 -0.12 -11.79 7.06
C MET A 81 0.95 -10.95 7.72
N GLY A 82 1.69 -11.51 8.65
CA GLY A 82 2.76 -10.76 9.25
C GLY A 82 3.73 -11.60 10.03
N ASN A 83 4.98 -11.14 10.05
CA ASN A 83 6.05 -11.67 10.88
C ASN A 83 5.74 -11.63 12.39
N LEU A 84 4.68 -10.94 12.80
CA LEU A 84 4.26 -10.80 14.20
C LEU A 84 3.48 -12.00 14.75
N ILE A 85 2.87 -12.84 13.88
CA ILE A 85 1.96 -13.91 14.35
C ILE A 85 2.34 -15.29 13.76
N GLY A 86 3.37 -15.37 12.93
CA GLY A 86 3.86 -16.65 12.38
C GLY A 86 2.87 -17.40 11.47
N GLY A 87 1.89 -16.69 10.87
CA GLY A 87 0.88 -17.27 10.00
C GLY A 87 -0.14 -16.27 9.47
N SER A 88 -1.09 -16.74 8.67
CA SER A 88 -2.22 -15.92 8.20
C SER A 88 -3.38 -16.03 9.20
N MET A 89 -3.84 -14.90 9.74
CA MET A 89 -5.02 -14.82 10.59
C MET A 89 -6.17 -14.17 9.82
N ALA A 90 -7.26 -14.88 9.64
CA ALA A 90 -8.49 -14.32 9.09
C ALA A 90 -9.12 -13.37 10.11
N ILE A 91 -9.40 -12.14 9.69
CA ILE A 91 -9.99 -11.10 10.55
C ILE A 91 -11.30 -10.66 9.93
N GLU A 92 -12.35 -10.62 10.74
CA GLU A 92 -13.70 -10.21 10.33
C GLU A 92 -14.29 -9.13 11.25
N GLY A 93 -15.28 -8.43 10.73
CA GLY A 93 -16.13 -7.53 11.49
C GLY A 93 -15.49 -6.21 11.89
N ARG A 94 -15.74 -5.77 13.13
CA ARG A 94 -15.36 -4.43 13.63
C ARG A 94 -13.85 -4.23 13.72
N LEU A 95 -13.10 -5.28 14.05
CA LEU A 95 -11.64 -5.24 14.16
C LEU A 95 -11.00 -5.08 12.77
N ALA A 96 -11.42 -5.88 11.78
CA ALA A 96 -10.96 -5.76 10.41
C ALA A 96 -11.22 -4.36 9.84
N ARG A 97 -12.38 -3.78 10.16
CA ARG A 97 -12.74 -2.41 9.79
C ARG A 97 -11.85 -1.36 10.44
N PHE A 98 -11.51 -1.54 11.72
CA PHE A 98 -10.60 -0.63 12.42
C PHE A 98 -9.21 -0.65 11.76
N ILE A 99 -8.69 -1.84 11.47
CA ILE A 99 -7.39 -2.02 10.82
C ILE A 99 -7.41 -1.42 9.40
N TYR A 100 -8.46 -1.68 8.60
CA TYR A 100 -8.63 -1.11 7.28
C TYR A 100 -8.65 0.43 7.31
N THR A 101 -9.40 1.01 8.25
CA THR A 101 -9.49 2.46 8.39
C THR A 101 -8.16 3.07 8.84
N SER A 102 -7.42 2.38 9.70
CA SER A 102 -6.10 2.82 10.17
C SER A 102 -5.07 2.78 9.04
N LEU A 103 -5.09 1.72 8.23
CA LEU A 103 -4.23 1.59 7.05
C LEU A 103 -4.49 2.71 6.03
N TYR A 104 -5.77 2.98 5.74
CA TYR A 104 -6.15 4.08 4.86
C TYR A 104 -5.66 5.45 5.38
N ARG A 105 -5.76 5.68 6.69
CA ARG A 105 -5.25 6.92 7.32
C ARG A 105 -3.73 7.03 7.25
N MET A 106 -3.02 5.94 7.42
CA MET A 106 -1.56 5.91 7.25
C MET A 106 -1.14 6.31 5.84
N HIS A 107 -1.81 5.77 4.82
CA HIS A 107 -1.56 6.15 3.42
C HIS A 107 -1.86 7.64 3.17
N LEU A 108 -2.96 8.14 3.72
CA LEU A 108 -3.31 9.56 3.60
C LEU A 108 -2.25 10.47 4.23
N ILE A 109 -1.71 10.07 5.37
CA ILE A 109 -0.62 10.79 6.05
C ILE A 109 0.67 10.71 5.21
N GLY A 110 0.99 9.56 4.64
CA GLY A 110 2.16 9.38 3.77
C GLY A 110 2.13 10.27 2.52
N ILE A 111 0.95 10.46 1.93
CA ILE A 111 0.79 11.28 0.71
C ILE A 111 0.75 12.78 1.03
N HIS A 112 0.01 13.18 2.05
CA HIS A 112 -0.31 14.59 2.30
C HIS A 112 0.44 15.21 3.48
N GLY A 113 1.15 14.40 4.26
CA GLY A 113 1.73 14.80 5.54
C GLY A 113 0.69 14.93 6.65
N TRP A 114 1.16 15.02 7.89
CA TRP A 114 0.33 14.97 9.09
C TRP A 114 -0.73 16.07 9.16
N VAL A 115 -0.36 17.33 8.85
CA VAL A 115 -1.24 18.49 8.97
C VAL A 115 -2.39 18.43 7.98
N LYS A 116 -2.09 18.19 6.69
CA LYS A 116 -3.13 18.10 5.65
C LYS A 116 -4.02 16.86 5.86
N ALA A 117 -3.44 15.74 6.24
CA ALA A 117 -4.19 14.52 6.47
C ALA A 117 -5.19 14.66 7.61
N THR A 118 -4.80 15.27 8.75
CA THR A 118 -5.73 15.53 9.87
C THR A 118 -6.85 16.48 9.47
N PHE A 119 -6.55 17.53 8.72
CA PHE A 119 -7.57 18.44 8.20
C PHE A 119 -8.56 17.71 7.26
N LEU A 120 -8.08 16.93 6.30
CA LEU A 120 -8.92 16.15 5.39
C LEU A 120 -9.79 15.12 6.14
N MET A 121 -9.26 14.48 7.18
CA MET A 121 -10.02 13.58 8.04
C MET A 121 -11.13 14.30 8.81
N ALA A 122 -10.86 15.51 9.32
CA ALA A 122 -11.86 16.34 10.01
C ALA A 122 -12.96 16.77 9.05
N VAL A 123 -12.62 17.30 7.88
CA VAL A 123 -13.58 17.68 6.83
C VAL A 123 -14.44 16.47 6.40
N GLY A 124 -13.81 15.30 6.19
CA GLY A 124 -14.54 14.08 5.85
C GLY A 124 -15.49 13.60 6.95
N ARG A 125 -15.21 13.91 8.21
CA ARG A 125 -16.11 13.61 9.35
C ARG A 125 -17.30 14.57 9.38
N VAL A 126 -17.06 15.87 9.17
CA VAL A 126 -18.12 16.90 9.10
C VAL A 126 -19.04 16.62 7.91
N ASN A 127 -18.50 16.37 6.73
CA ASN A 127 -19.29 16.04 5.54
C ASN A 127 -20.19 14.81 5.72
N ARG A 128 -19.79 13.83 6.52
CA ARG A 128 -20.63 12.66 6.84
C ARG A 128 -21.83 13.01 7.73
N ILE A 129 -21.72 14.06 8.54
CA ILE A 129 -22.80 14.53 9.42
C ILE A 129 -23.77 15.39 8.61
N VAL A 130 -23.26 16.23 7.71
CA VAL A 130 -24.02 17.24 6.97
C VAL A 130 -24.72 16.66 5.73
N ARG A 131 -24.14 15.63 5.08
CA ARG A 131 -24.77 15.04 3.89
C ARG A 131 -26.04 14.29 4.25
N PRO A 132 -27.20 14.68 3.70
CA PRO A 132 -28.44 13.94 3.87
C PRO A 132 -28.28 12.52 3.28
N ARG A 133 -28.73 11.51 4.01
CA ARG A 133 -28.79 10.13 3.51
C ARG A 133 -29.90 10.06 2.47
N LEU A 134 -29.54 9.98 1.20
CA LEU A 134 -30.48 9.57 0.16
C LEU A 134 -30.96 8.16 0.50
N LYS A 135 -32.21 8.04 0.94
CA LYS A 135 -32.92 6.76 0.97
C LYS A 135 -33.39 6.53 -0.47
N LEU A 136 -32.71 5.65 -1.19
CA LEU A 136 -33.26 5.05 -2.40
C LEU A 136 -34.28 4.00 -1.95
N HIS A 137 -35.52 4.22 -2.29
CA HIS A 137 -36.63 3.25 -2.16
C HIS A 137 -36.52 2.26 -3.32
#